data_4aab5ddaef93dc92df407f92add756d0
#
_entry.id   4aab5ddaef93dc92df407f92add756d0
#
_cell.length_a   1.000
_cell.length_b   1.000
_cell.length_c   1.000
_cell.angle_alpha   90.00
_cell.angle_beta   90.00
_cell.angle_gamma   90.00
#
_symmetry.space_group_name_H-M   'P 1'
#
loop_
_entity.id
_entity.type
_entity.pdbx_description
1 polymer ?
#
loop_
_entity_poly.entity_id
_entity_poly.type
_entity_poly.pdbx_seq_one_letter_code
_entity_poly.pdbx_strand_id
1 'polypeptide(L)'
;MLTVSKQSFSLVAPSAPKSTPALTPDQLAAVAHRGSPLVIHGGPGTGKTTLLVEAALARIAEGQNPDSILLLTFGRERASELRDAIALRTTKTMFEPLARTFHSLAFSIVKMKAKDDPEPILLSGPEQESYIKELLQGDIADGYKEWPEDLHAALTTNGFARELRDLILRASERGIDADELSALGKSEGEKYWQGAAAFWKRYLNSMVMREISATDAKMRIDPSELVSRAALHLHNNPDVLSALRSRFTTIMVDEFQESDPAQRALLAMLAGSDLIICADADSAVGRFRGADPDGLSAALDPYRAKEIVLNSAFRSSSSIFDVGVRFAKSMKGSPITRKRTCSNENAGQVQVHRFRSGAEEAAFIAHQFRSAHLREGISYSNMAVILRSPGMQASSLRRAFSQVGIPVASELQALAGNPAIAPFLLLARVALKLQPLNFDTAERLLMSEFGGADSISLRRIRRALIANRVDGDDRTGTQLLIAALDTGELFIEGAAEITRVHELLEKARAVARNKKATADELLWAIWDNAVTSDDQKLANAWRNQALRPGVRGAGADRDLDAMMQLFESAARYSERFPLSGPGAFIAEIATEDIAGDVITAKGVRPDFVEILTVHSAKGREWDLVAIA
;
A
#
# COMPACT_ATOMS: atom_id res chain seq x y z
N MET A 1 -24.78 -5.51 -41.69
CA MET A 1 -25.16 -6.30 -40.49
C MET A 1 -23.87 -6.77 -39.81
N LEU A 2 -23.44 -6.07 -38.79
CA LEU A 2 -22.30 -6.47 -37.97
C LEU A 2 -22.84 -7.37 -36.87
N THR A 3 -22.50 -8.65 -36.92
CA THR A 3 -22.79 -9.61 -35.87
C THR A 3 -21.98 -9.27 -34.63
N VAL A 4 -22.63 -8.72 -33.60
CA VAL A 4 -22.08 -8.57 -32.28
C VAL A 4 -21.88 -9.97 -31.70
N SER A 5 -20.64 -10.42 -31.55
CA SER A 5 -20.33 -11.67 -30.84
C SER A 5 -20.77 -11.52 -29.40
N LYS A 6 -21.71 -12.35 -28.97
CA LYS A 6 -22.05 -12.48 -27.55
C LYS A 6 -20.81 -12.98 -26.81
N GLN A 7 -20.16 -12.11 -26.06
CA GLN A 7 -19.20 -12.56 -25.06
C GLN A 7 -19.95 -13.39 -24.02
N SER A 8 -19.70 -14.70 -24.03
CA SER A 8 -20.20 -15.58 -22.98
C SER A 8 -19.23 -15.50 -21.80
N PHE A 9 -19.68 -14.96 -20.69
CA PHE A 9 -18.95 -15.08 -19.42
C PHE A 9 -19.13 -16.51 -18.92
N SER A 10 -18.03 -17.24 -18.71
CA SER A 10 -18.03 -18.51 -18.02
C SER A 10 -17.51 -18.31 -16.60
N LEU A 11 -18.27 -18.75 -15.61
CA LEU A 11 -17.75 -18.87 -14.24
C LEU A 11 -16.72 -19.99 -14.23
N VAL A 12 -15.45 -19.63 -14.06
CA VAL A 12 -14.38 -20.58 -13.85
C VAL A 12 -14.44 -21.01 -12.39
N ALA A 13 -14.70 -22.29 -12.14
CA ALA A 13 -14.63 -22.83 -10.80
C ALA A 13 -13.21 -22.61 -10.25
N PRO A 14 -13.06 -22.24 -8.96
CA PRO A 14 -11.75 -22.14 -8.35
C PRO A 14 -11.01 -23.47 -8.55
N SER A 15 -9.71 -23.41 -8.86
CA SER A 15 -8.88 -24.60 -8.99
C SER A 15 -9.00 -25.44 -7.72
N ALA A 16 -9.13 -26.75 -7.89
CA ALA A 16 -9.21 -27.67 -6.76
C ALA A 16 -8.05 -27.40 -5.78
N PRO A 17 -8.31 -27.39 -4.47
CA PRO A 17 -7.27 -27.15 -3.49
C PRO A 17 -6.13 -28.17 -3.70
N LYS A 18 -4.90 -27.67 -3.75
CA LYS A 18 -3.70 -28.53 -3.80
C LYS A 18 -3.82 -29.55 -2.67
N SER A 19 -3.57 -30.83 -2.95
CA SER A 19 -3.61 -31.89 -1.93
C SER A 19 -2.76 -31.46 -0.73
N THR A 20 -3.34 -31.49 0.47
CA THR A 20 -2.63 -31.14 1.69
C THR A 20 -1.46 -32.12 1.86
N PRO A 21 -0.22 -31.65 1.99
CA PRO A 21 0.90 -32.56 2.25
C PRO A 21 0.71 -33.28 3.58
N ALA A 22 1.18 -34.51 3.68
CA ALA A 22 1.11 -35.26 4.92
C ALA A 22 1.84 -34.49 6.04
N LEU A 23 1.16 -34.28 7.17
CA LEU A 23 1.74 -33.63 8.33
C LEU A 23 2.74 -34.55 9.03
N THR A 24 3.82 -33.94 9.53
CA THR A 24 4.78 -34.67 10.38
C THR A 24 4.18 -34.99 11.76
N PRO A 25 4.77 -35.96 12.52
CA PRO A 25 4.31 -36.24 13.88
C PRO A 25 4.23 -35.01 14.79
N ASP A 26 5.21 -34.11 14.72
CA ASP A 26 5.22 -32.85 15.50
C ASP A 26 4.09 -31.92 15.08
N GLN A 27 3.82 -31.81 13.78
CA GLN A 27 2.68 -31.03 13.27
C GLN A 27 1.35 -31.65 13.67
N LEU A 28 1.21 -32.98 13.61
CA LEU A 28 -0.01 -33.69 14.07
C LEU A 28 -0.24 -33.48 15.57
N ALA A 29 0.83 -33.56 16.38
CA ALA A 29 0.76 -33.29 17.80
C ALA A 29 0.32 -31.84 18.11
N ALA A 30 0.79 -30.87 17.31
CA ALA A 30 0.38 -29.47 17.44
C ALA A 30 -1.09 -29.24 16.99
N VAL A 31 -1.52 -29.88 15.90
CA VAL A 31 -2.93 -29.82 15.42
C VAL A 31 -3.89 -30.41 16.45
N ALA A 32 -3.50 -31.51 17.11
CA ALA A 32 -4.30 -32.19 18.13
C ALA A 32 -4.27 -31.50 19.51
N HIS A 33 -3.38 -30.53 19.71
CA HIS A 33 -3.22 -29.86 21.01
C HIS A 33 -4.45 -29.04 21.39
N ARG A 34 -4.91 -29.13 22.64
CA ARG A 34 -6.09 -28.45 23.21
C ARG A 34 -5.84 -28.05 24.66
N GLY A 35 -6.54 -27.00 25.09
CA GLY A 35 -6.75 -26.69 26.51
C GLY A 35 -5.59 -26.07 27.27
N SER A 36 -4.45 -25.81 26.60
CA SER A 36 -3.34 -25.04 27.16
C SER A 36 -2.60 -24.26 26.07
N PRO A 37 -1.93 -23.16 26.41
CA PRO A 37 -1.16 -22.41 25.42
C PRO A 37 -0.05 -23.25 24.76
N LEU A 38 0.11 -23.09 23.45
CA LEU A 38 1.11 -23.77 22.64
C LEU A 38 1.91 -22.75 21.82
N VAL A 39 3.22 -22.80 21.92
CA VAL A 39 4.14 -22.05 21.05
C VAL A 39 4.81 -23.00 20.06
N ILE A 40 4.75 -22.64 18.81
CA ILE A 40 5.32 -23.38 17.69
C ILE A 40 6.47 -22.58 17.11
N HIS A 41 7.68 -23.05 17.34
CA HIS A 41 8.88 -22.52 16.75
C HIS A 41 9.15 -23.19 15.42
N GLY A 42 9.23 -22.41 14.33
CA GLY A 42 9.50 -23.00 13.03
C GLY A 42 10.13 -21.98 12.07
N GLY A 43 11.24 -22.34 11.46
CA GLY A 43 11.89 -21.51 10.46
C GLY A 43 11.08 -21.40 9.15
N PRO A 44 11.59 -20.67 8.14
CA PRO A 44 10.94 -20.59 6.83
C PRO A 44 10.70 -21.97 6.21
N GLY A 45 9.51 -22.16 5.64
CA GLY A 45 9.15 -23.38 4.93
C GLY A 45 8.84 -24.60 5.79
N THR A 46 8.76 -24.48 7.12
CA THR A 46 8.43 -25.61 8.02
C THR A 46 6.93 -25.89 8.16
N GLY A 47 6.08 -25.12 7.47
CA GLY A 47 4.64 -25.36 7.45
C GLY A 47 3.87 -24.76 8.62
N LYS A 48 4.39 -23.73 9.33
CA LYS A 48 3.68 -23.04 10.43
C LYS A 48 2.25 -22.64 10.06
N THR A 49 2.10 -21.94 8.95
CA THR A 49 0.77 -21.47 8.50
C THR A 49 -0.15 -22.62 8.10
N THR A 50 0.37 -23.62 7.40
CA THR A 50 -0.38 -24.85 7.06
C THR A 50 -0.91 -25.50 8.32
N LEU A 51 -0.06 -25.59 9.35
CA LEU A 51 -0.43 -26.15 10.65
C LEU A 51 -1.58 -25.37 11.30
N LEU A 52 -1.55 -24.01 11.27
CA LEU A 52 -2.65 -23.20 11.83
C LEU A 52 -3.96 -23.43 11.08
N VAL A 53 -3.91 -23.53 9.74
CA VAL A 53 -5.10 -23.86 8.92
C VAL A 53 -5.63 -25.26 9.29
N GLU A 54 -4.77 -26.27 9.39
CA GLU A 54 -5.16 -27.63 9.78
C GLU A 54 -5.71 -27.67 11.22
N ALA A 55 -5.11 -26.94 12.16
CA ALA A 55 -5.59 -26.84 13.53
C ALA A 55 -6.97 -26.19 13.63
N ALA A 56 -7.25 -25.18 12.81
CA ALA A 56 -8.55 -24.56 12.73
C ALA A 56 -9.59 -25.52 12.12
N LEU A 57 -9.26 -26.17 11.01
CA LEU A 57 -10.15 -27.15 10.35
C LEU A 57 -10.45 -28.36 11.22
N ALA A 58 -9.46 -28.87 11.96
CA ALA A 58 -9.66 -29.97 12.92
C ALA A 58 -10.69 -29.60 14.01
N ARG A 59 -10.58 -28.39 14.59
CA ARG A 59 -11.54 -27.90 15.58
C ARG A 59 -12.94 -27.75 15.01
N ILE A 60 -13.06 -27.22 13.79
CA ILE A 60 -14.34 -27.08 13.08
C ILE A 60 -14.96 -28.47 12.82
N ALA A 61 -14.14 -29.46 12.43
CA ALA A 61 -14.57 -30.84 12.21
C ALA A 61 -15.02 -31.52 13.51
N GLU A 62 -14.37 -31.22 14.64
CA GLU A 62 -14.75 -31.68 15.98
C GLU A 62 -16.04 -31.01 16.51
N GLY A 63 -16.61 -30.05 15.77
CA GLY A 63 -17.88 -29.41 16.10
C GLY A 63 -17.77 -28.00 16.65
N GLN A 64 -16.56 -27.44 16.80
CA GLN A 64 -16.39 -26.05 17.25
C GLN A 64 -17.01 -25.09 16.24
N ASN A 65 -17.68 -24.04 16.77
CA ASN A 65 -18.22 -22.99 15.92
C ASN A 65 -17.07 -22.18 15.28
N PRO A 66 -17.00 -22.04 13.93
CA PRO A 66 -15.99 -21.24 13.27
C PRO A 66 -15.88 -19.79 13.81
N ASP A 67 -16.99 -19.17 14.18
CA ASP A 67 -17.03 -17.80 14.72
C ASP A 67 -16.41 -17.67 16.13
N SER A 68 -16.11 -18.81 16.79
CA SER A 68 -15.39 -18.85 18.06
C SER A 68 -13.86 -19.02 17.92
N ILE A 69 -13.37 -19.15 16.69
CA ILE A 69 -11.95 -19.23 16.37
C ILE A 69 -11.48 -17.88 15.86
N LEU A 70 -10.45 -17.32 16.46
CA LEU A 70 -9.81 -16.08 16.04
C LEU A 70 -8.37 -16.37 15.58
N LEU A 71 -8.08 -16.16 14.28
CA LEU A 71 -6.75 -16.28 13.73
C LEU A 71 -6.19 -14.89 13.44
N LEU A 72 -5.12 -14.49 14.11
CA LEU A 72 -4.50 -13.18 13.99
C LEU A 72 -3.22 -13.24 13.15
N THR A 73 -3.04 -12.24 12.30
CA THR A 73 -1.85 -12.05 11.46
C THR A 73 -1.55 -10.56 11.28
N PHE A 74 -0.44 -10.21 10.58
CA PHE A 74 0.05 -8.85 10.46
C PHE A 74 -0.18 -8.21 9.07
N GLY A 75 -0.66 -8.96 8.08
CA GLY A 75 -0.95 -8.47 6.73
C GLY A 75 -2.38 -8.74 6.31
N ARG A 76 -3.02 -7.78 5.60
CA ARG A 76 -4.39 -7.94 5.08
C ARG A 76 -4.48 -9.05 4.03
N GLU A 77 -3.51 -9.13 3.12
CA GLU A 77 -3.44 -10.20 2.11
C GLU A 77 -3.33 -11.56 2.80
N ARG A 78 -2.44 -11.67 3.81
CA ARG A 78 -2.28 -12.89 4.57
C ARG A 78 -3.55 -13.32 5.29
N ALA A 79 -4.26 -12.37 5.90
CA ALA A 79 -5.56 -12.65 6.52
C ALA A 79 -6.59 -13.14 5.49
N SER A 80 -6.57 -12.61 4.25
CA SER A 80 -7.44 -13.07 3.16
C SER A 80 -7.08 -14.50 2.72
N GLU A 81 -5.79 -14.78 2.51
CA GLU A 81 -5.31 -16.13 2.12
C GLU A 81 -5.71 -17.19 3.15
N LEU A 82 -5.56 -16.88 4.44
CA LEU A 82 -5.95 -17.79 5.52
C LEU A 82 -7.47 -18.03 5.54
N ARG A 83 -8.27 -16.97 5.35
CA ARG A 83 -9.73 -17.12 5.23
C ARG A 83 -10.11 -18.00 4.05
N ASP A 84 -9.53 -17.73 2.87
CA ASP A 84 -9.82 -18.47 1.65
C ASP A 84 -9.40 -19.94 1.79
N ALA A 85 -8.22 -20.21 2.38
CA ALA A 85 -7.72 -21.56 2.61
C ALA A 85 -8.63 -22.38 3.55
N ILE A 86 -9.23 -21.74 4.56
CA ILE A 86 -10.16 -22.40 5.47
C ILE A 86 -11.55 -22.52 4.82
N ALA A 87 -12.05 -21.45 4.19
CA ALA A 87 -13.38 -21.43 3.58
C ALA A 87 -13.56 -22.46 2.47
N LEU A 88 -12.51 -22.68 1.63
CA LEU A 88 -12.54 -23.67 0.57
C LEU A 88 -12.60 -25.14 1.07
N ARG A 89 -12.30 -25.37 2.35
CA ARG A 89 -12.18 -26.72 2.95
C ARG A 89 -13.19 -27.00 4.04
N THR A 90 -14.07 -26.05 4.38
CA THR A 90 -15.17 -26.25 5.33
C THR A 90 -16.52 -26.05 4.65
N THR A 91 -17.52 -26.83 5.07
CA THR A 91 -18.92 -26.69 4.63
C THR A 91 -19.74 -25.84 5.61
N LYS A 92 -19.16 -25.46 6.75
CA LYS A 92 -19.86 -24.65 7.76
C LYS A 92 -19.88 -23.17 7.37
N THR A 93 -21.01 -22.53 7.55
CA THR A 93 -21.17 -21.08 7.34
C THR A 93 -20.40 -20.31 8.41
N MET A 94 -19.67 -19.27 7.99
CA MET A 94 -19.00 -18.31 8.84
C MET A 94 -19.70 -16.96 8.70
N PHE A 95 -20.14 -16.37 9.81
CA PHE A 95 -20.81 -15.07 9.82
C PHE A 95 -19.81 -13.91 9.89
N GLU A 96 -18.64 -14.17 10.48
CA GLU A 96 -17.56 -13.20 10.56
C GLU A 96 -16.22 -13.77 10.05
N PRO A 97 -15.29 -12.89 9.64
CA PRO A 97 -13.97 -13.32 9.19
C PRO A 97 -13.19 -13.99 10.32
N LEU A 98 -12.94 -15.30 10.22
CA LEU A 98 -12.15 -16.08 11.17
C LEU A 98 -10.69 -15.56 11.27
N ALA A 99 -10.08 -15.15 10.16
CA ALA A 99 -8.73 -14.61 10.14
C ALA A 99 -8.76 -13.08 9.95
N ARG A 100 -8.02 -12.34 10.81
CA ARG A 100 -7.98 -10.87 10.85
C ARG A 100 -6.58 -10.36 11.15
N THR A 101 -6.32 -9.08 10.85
CA THR A 101 -5.16 -8.39 11.39
C THR A 101 -5.45 -7.85 12.80
N PHE A 102 -4.41 -7.62 13.60
CA PHE A 102 -4.56 -6.96 14.91
C PHE A 102 -5.27 -5.62 14.82
N HIS A 103 -4.96 -4.80 13.80
CA HIS A 103 -5.64 -3.52 13.58
C HIS A 103 -7.13 -3.70 13.25
N SER A 104 -7.48 -4.70 12.43
CA SER A 104 -8.89 -4.99 12.12
C SER A 104 -9.66 -5.44 13.36
N LEU A 105 -9.05 -6.25 14.22
CA LEU A 105 -9.64 -6.64 15.50
C LEU A 105 -9.78 -5.42 16.41
N ALA A 106 -8.74 -4.63 16.59
CA ALA A 106 -8.76 -3.43 17.43
C ALA A 106 -9.85 -2.44 16.98
N PHE A 107 -10.00 -2.22 15.68
CA PHE A 107 -11.07 -1.38 15.14
C PHE A 107 -12.47 -1.92 15.46
N SER A 108 -12.67 -3.25 15.35
CA SER A 108 -13.95 -3.86 15.72
C SER A 108 -14.26 -3.73 17.22
N ILE A 109 -13.23 -3.80 18.09
CA ILE A 109 -13.39 -3.61 19.54
C ILE A 109 -13.80 -2.16 19.85
N VAL A 110 -13.12 -1.19 19.23
CA VAL A 110 -13.46 0.23 19.43
C VAL A 110 -14.87 0.55 18.93
N LYS A 111 -15.34 -0.13 17.89
CA LYS A 111 -16.73 -0.03 17.41
C LYS A 111 -17.80 -0.63 18.35
N MET A 112 -17.42 -1.47 19.31
CA MET A 112 -18.34 -2.07 20.30
C MET A 112 -18.75 -1.10 21.41
N LYS A 113 -18.56 0.20 21.24
CA LYS A 113 -18.98 1.24 22.17
C LYS A 113 -20.51 1.34 22.28
N ALA A 114 -20.98 2.06 23.31
CA ALA A 114 -22.39 2.31 23.52
C ALA A 114 -23.03 3.02 22.32
N LYS A 115 -24.36 2.83 22.14
CA LYS A 115 -25.15 3.36 21.00
C LYS A 115 -25.04 4.89 20.82
N ASP A 116 -24.71 5.61 21.88
CA ASP A 116 -24.67 7.07 21.89
C ASP A 116 -23.25 7.66 21.68
N ASP A 117 -22.23 6.80 21.55
CA ASP A 117 -20.86 7.24 21.28
C ASP A 117 -20.65 7.58 19.79
N PRO A 118 -19.85 8.61 19.45
CA PRO A 118 -19.57 8.96 18.08
C PRO A 118 -18.93 7.81 17.31
N GLU A 119 -19.31 7.66 16.02
CA GLU A 119 -18.79 6.58 15.17
C GLU A 119 -17.27 6.73 14.97
N PRO A 120 -16.48 5.71 15.31
CA PRO A 120 -15.04 5.77 15.11
C PRO A 120 -14.65 5.69 13.63
N ILE A 121 -13.87 6.65 13.17
CA ILE A 121 -13.26 6.70 11.83
C ILE A 121 -11.75 6.70 11.99
N LEU A 122 -11.09 5.83 11.22
CA LEU A 122 -9.63 5.79 11.19
C LEU A 122 -9.11 6.89 10.26
N LEU A 123 -8.19 7.72 10.75
CA LEU A 123 -7.47 8.69 9.91
C LEU A 123 -6.61 7.97 8.87
N SER A 124 -6.60 8.50 7.66
CA SER A 124 -5.63 8.06 6.65
C SER A 124 -4.26 8.69 6.89
N GLY A 125 -3.20 8.05 6.37
CA GLY A 125 -1.86 8.63 6.42
C GLY A 125 -1.79 10.06 5.87
N PRO A 126 -2.39 10.37 4.70
CA PRO A 126 -2.45 11.72 4.17
C PRO A 126 -3.19 12.73 5.04
N GLU A 127 -4.30 12.35 5.67
CA GLU A 127 -4.99 13.24 6.64
C GLU A 127 -4.09 13.57 7.81
N GLN A 128 -3.45 12.55 8.35
CA GLN A 128 -2.51 12.70 9.46
C GLN A 128 -1.35 13.63 9.06
N GLU A 129 -0.76 13.42 7.88
CA GLU A 129 0.28 14.31 7.34
C GLU A 129 -0.22 15.75 7.14
N SER A 130 -1.46 15.93 6.66
CA SER A 130 -2.05 17.26 6.50
C SER A 130 -2.21 17.97 7.84
N TYR A 131 -2.68 17.28 8.87
CA TYR A 131 -2.79 17.85 10.22
C TYR A 131 -1.42 18.19 10.83
N ILE A 132 -0.44 17.29 10.64
CA ILE A 132 0.94 17.55 11.07
C ILE A 132 1.49 18.81 10.38
N LYS A 133 1.32 18.96 9.06
CA LYS A 133 1.77 20.14 8.30
C LYS A 133 1.12 21.43 8.78
N GLU A 134 -0.17 21.40 9.03
CA GLU A 134 -0.90 22.57 9.54
C GLU A 134 -0.34 23.03 10.90
N LEU A 135 -0.07 22.10 11.81
CA LEU A 135 0.53 22.40 13.11
C LEU A 135 1.98 22.88 12.99
N LEU A 136 2.77 22.29 12.08
CA LEU A 136 4.14 22.74 11.80
C LEU A 136 4.16 24.16 11.22
N GLN A 137 3.17 24.55 10.40
CA GLN A 137 3.03 25.93 9.93
C GLN A 137 2.74 26.89 11.10
N GLY A 138 1.95 26.45 12.09
CA GLY A 138 1.76 27.18 13.34
C GLY A 138 3.06 27.36 14.12
N ASP A 139 3.86 26.30 14.26
CA ASP A 139 5.17 26.35 14.92
C ASP A 139 6.12 27.35 14.25
N ILE A 140 6.11 27.39 12.91
CA ILE A 140 6.90 28.34 12.12
C ILE A 140 6.44 29.77 12.41
N ALA A 141 5.12 30.03 12.41
CA ALA A 141 4.55 31.33 12.70
C ALA A 141 4.85 31.82 14.13
N ASP A 142 4.92 30.90 15.10
CA ASP A 142 5.25 31.16 16.50
C ASP A 142 6.76 31.28 16.77
N GLY A 143 7.61 31.17 15.75
CA GLY A 143 9.06 31.37 15.83
C GLY A 143 9.84 30.15 16.32
N TYR A 144 9.39 28.93 15.98
CA TYR A 144 10.12 27.65 16.17
C TYR A 144 10.47 27.30 17.64
N LYS A 145 9.77 27.78 18.61
CA LYS A 145 10.11 27.78 20.04
C LYS A 145 10.60 26.47 20.64
N GLU A 146 10.15 25.34 20.07
CA GLU A 146 10.43 24.01 20.62
C GLU A 146 11.34 23.17 19.71
N TRP A 147 11.70 23.70 18.53
CA TRP A 147 12.50 22.98 17.55
C TRP A 147 13.95 23.44 17.55
N PRO A 148 14.93 22.52 17.47
CA PRO A 148 16.33 22.87 17.26
C PRO A 148 16.54 23.67 15.99
N GLU A 149 17.48 24.62 16.01
CA GLU A 149 17.71 25.60 14.95
C GLU A 149 18.05 24.96 13.60
N ASP A 150 18.77 23.84 13.62
CA ASP A 150 19.16 23.03 12.45
C ASP A 150 17.96 22.33 11.77
N LEU A 151 16.83 22.19 12.43
CA LEU A 151 15.60 21.64 11.85
C LEU A 151 14.67 22.70 11.25
N HIS A 152 14.87 23.99 11.51
CA HIS A 152 13.93 25.02 11.07
C HIS A 152 13.64 24.99 9.56
N ALA A 153 14.67 24.76 8.73
CA ALA A 153 14.50 24.63 7.28
C ALA A 153 13.72 23.36 6.88
N ALA A 154 13.83 22.30 7.66
CA ALA A 154 13.18 21.02 7.38
C ALA A 154 11.67 21.03 7.68
N LEU A 155 11.22 21.84 8.66
CA LEU A 155 9.81 21.89 9.07
C LEU A 155 8.85 22.25 7.92
N THR A 156 9.33 22.94 6.89
CA THR A 156 8.52 23.31 5.72
C THR A 156 8.36 22.16 4.71
N THR A 157 9.11 21.07 4.88
CA THR A 157 9.16 20.00 3.88
C THR A 157 8.12 18.90 4.13
N ASN A 158 7.61 18.31 3.05
CA ASN A 158 6.72 17.15 3.13
C ASN A 158 7.42 15.92 3.75
N GLY A 159 8.73 15.79 3.51
CA GLY A 159 9.54 14.70 4.07
C GLY A 159 9.56 14.74 5.59
N PHE A 160 9.75 15.92 6.17
CA PHE A 160 9.79 16.08 7.62
C PHE A 160 8.46 15.73 8.30
N ALA A 161 7.33 16.18 7.74
CA ALA A 161 6.02 15.83 8.27
C ALA A 161 5.78 14.29 8.28
N ARG A 162 6.26 13.60 7.24
CA ARG A 162 6.20 12.14 7.13
C ARG A 162 7.11 11.45 8.17
N GLU A 163 8.34 11.91 8.32
CA GLU A 163 9.26 11.37 9.33
C GLU A 163 8.74 11.59 10.74
N LEU A 164 8.15 12.74 11.01
CA LEU A 164 7.55 13.05 12.31
C LEU A 164 6.33 12.16 12.60
N ARG A 165 5.45 11.96 11.61
CA ARG A 165 4.37 10.98 11.70
C ARG A 165 4.90 9.59 12.03
N ASP A 166 5.93 9.15 11.30
CA ASP A 166 6.52 7.83 11.47
C ASP A 166 7.21 7.69 12.84
N LEU A 167 7.83 8.74 13.36
CA LEU A 167 8.40 8.75 14.73
C LEU A 167 7.30 8.59 15.78
N ILE A 168 6.21 9.35 15.68
CA ILE A 168 5.05 9.25 16.58
C ILE A 168 4.48 7.83 16.55
N LEU A 169 4.27 7.28 15.35
CA LEU A 169 3.80 5.91 15.17
C LEU A 169 4.72 4.91 15.86
N ARG A 170 6.06 5.01 15.65
CA ARG A 170 7.04 4.11 16.27
C ARG A 170 7.09 4.19 17.79
N ALA A 171 6.99 5.40 18.33
CA ALA A 171 6.92 5.61 19.77
C ALA A 171 5.66 4.95 20.35
N SER A 172 4.51 5.22 19.76
CA SER A 172 3.22 4.66 20.19
C SER A 172 3.17 3.13 20.08
N GLU A 173 3.67 2.52 18.98
CA GLU A 173 3.76 1.07 18.80
C GLU A 173 4.64 0.41 19.88
N ARG A 174 5.63 1.13 20.41
CA ARG A 174 6.50 0.68 21.52
C ARG A 174 5.92 0.95 22.89
N GLY A 175 4.74 1.55 22.96
CA GLY A 175 4.12 1.94 24.23
C GLY A 175 4.77 3.16 24.88
N ILE A 176 5.56 3.93 24.11
CA ILE A 176 6.20 5.17 24.57
C ILE A 176 5.23 6.30 24.29
N ASP A 177 4.87 7.06 25.31
CA ASP A 177 4.07 8.26 25.16
C ASP A 177 4.95 9.52 24.94
N ALA A 178 4.31 10.67 24.77
CA ALA A 178 5.01 11.92 24.50
C ALA A 178 5.88 12.39 25.69
N ASP A 179 5.49 12.07 26.94
CA ASP A 179 6.27 12.38 28.14
C ASP A 179 7.50 11.51 28.24
N GLU A 180 7.33 10.22 27.99
CA GLU A 180 8.42 9.24 27.95
C GLU A 180 9.40 9.52 26.82
N LEU A 181 8.90 9.89 25.62
CA LEU A 181 9.77 10.31 24.50
C LEU A 181 10.60 11.55 24.86
N SER A 182 10.00 12.52 25.56
CA SER A 182 10.72 13.70 26.06
C SER A 182 11.79 13.32 27.08
N ALA A 183 11.47 12.40 27.99
CA ALA A 183 12.41 11.91 29.00
C ALA A 183 13.59 11.17 28.36
N LEU A 184 13.32 10.29 27.40
CA LEU A 184 14.34 9.62 26.59
C LEU A 184 15.22 10.61 25.82
N GLY A 185 14.61 11.62 25.18
CA GLY A 185 15.37 12.67 24.50
C GLY A 185 16.30 13.45 25.42
N LYS A 186 15.93 13.62 26.70
CA LYS A 186 16.78 14.25 27.71
C LYS A 186 17.91 13.31 28.15
N SER A 187 17.61 12.03 28.41
CA SER A 187 18.63 11.07 28.90
C SER A 187 19.68 10.75 27.86
N GLU A 188 19.28 10.65 26.59
CA GLU A 188 20.17 10.35 25.46
C GLU A 188 20.80 11.60 24.82
N GLY A 189 20.40 12.81 25.25
CA GLY A 189 20.87 14.07 24.66
C GLY A 189 20.29 14.40 23.29
N GLU A 190 19.20 13.72 22.89
CA GLU A 190 18.56 13.86 21.59
C GLU A 190 17.53 15.01 21.58
N LYS A 191 17.97 16.20 21.21
CA LYS A 191 17.12 17.40 21.15
C LYS A 191 15.95 17.26 20.19
N TYR A 192 16.12 16.49 19.10
CA TYR A 192 15.08 16.24 18.12
C TYR A 192 13.89 15.50 18.73
N TRP A 193 14.13 14.52 19.62
CA TRP A 193 13.07 13.80 20.31
C TRP A 193 12.31 14.68 21.29
N GLN A 194 12.98 15.64 21.89
CA GLN A 194 12.31 16.60 22.79
C GLN A 194 11.35 17.50 22.03
N GLY A 195 11.78 18.05 20.88
CA GLY A 195 10.91 18.84 19.98
C GLY A 195 9.74 18.02 19.44
N ALA A 196 10.01 16.81 18.99
CA ALA A 196 8.97 15.89 18.50
C ALA A 196 7.96 15.53 19.61
N ALA A 197 8.40 15.31 20.84
CA ALA A 197 7.51 15.02 21.98
C ALA A 197 6.59 16.19 22.32
N ALA A 198 7.14 17.42 22.33
CA ALA A 198 6.35 18.63 22.53
C ALA A 198 5.33 18.85 21.41
N PHE A 199 5.74 18.63 20.16
CA PHE A 199 4.83 18.65 19.02
C PHE A 199 3.74 17.59 19.15
N TRP A 200 4.08 16.35 19.51
CA TRP A 200 3.11 15.25 19.66
C TRP A 200 2.03 15.57 20.69
N LYS A 201 2.37 16.17 21.82
CA LYS A 201 1.37 16.64 22.79
C LYS A 201 0.39 17.64 22.18
N ARG A 202 0.90 18.61 21.42
CA ARG A 202 0.04 19.59 20.73
C ARG A 202 -0.82 18.93 19.67
N TYR A 203 -0.28 17.99 18.91
CA TYR A 203 -1.01 17.20 17.93
C TYR A 203 -2.20 16.49 18.58
N LEU A 204 -1.98 15.76 19.69
CA LEU A 204 -3.06 15.07 20.42
C LEU A 204 -4.11 16.06 20.95
N ASN A 205 -3.69 17.18 21.54
CA ASN A 205 -4.61 18.20 22.01
C ASN A 205 -5.42 18.82 20.87
N SER A 206 -4.79 19.08 19.73
CA SER A 206 -5.48 19.59 18.53
C SER A 206 -6.50 18.58 17.99
N MET A 207 -6.20 17.29 18.02
CA MET A 207 -7.13 16.24 17.63
C MET A 207 -8.39 16.24 18.51
N VAL A 208 -8.21 16.32 19.85
CA VAL A 208 -9.33 16.41 20.81
C VAL A 208 -10.18 17.66 20.57
N MET A 209 -9.54 18.84 20.34
CA MET A 209 -10.26 20.08 20.07
C MET A 209 -11.05 20.02 18.75
N ARG A 210 -10.51 19.38 17.72
CA ARG A 210 -11.21 19.16 16.44
C ARG A 210 -12.40 18.23 16.60
N GLU A 211 -12.27 17.18 17.42
CA GLU A 211 -13.35 16.25 17.73
C GLU A 211 -14.51 16.96 18.45
N ILE A 212 -14.20 17.82 19.43
CA ILE A 212 -15.20 18.63 20.15
C ILE A 212 -15.89 19.64 19.22
N SER A 213 -15.14 20.21 18.27
CA SER A 213 -15.63 21.25 17.35
C SER A 213 -16.33 20.68 16.12
N ALA A 214 -16.24 19.37 15.88
CA ALA A 214 -16.81 18.73 14.71
C ALA A 214 -18.33 18.60 14.85
N THR A 215 -19.07 19.00 13.81
CA THR A 215 -20.53 18.91 13.75
C THR A 215 -21.03 17.52 13.34
N ASP A 216 -20.13 16.63 12.93
CA ASP A 216 -20.47 15.33 12.33
C ASP A 216 -20.53 14.16 13.34
N ALA A 217 -20.37 14.42 14.63
CA ALA A 217 -20.41 13.41 15.71
C ALA A 217 -19.56 12.16 15.43
N LYS A 218 -18.38 12.34 14.80
CA LYS A 218 -17.47 11.25 14.44
C LYS A 218 -16.18 11.35 15.24
N MET A 219 -15.76 10.22 15.83
CA MET A 219 -14.49 10.14 16.57
C MET A 219 -13.36 9.74 15.60
N ARG A 220 -12.42 10.66 15.35
CA ARG A 220 -11.25 10.41 14.50
C ARG A 220 -10.14 9.77 15.30
N ILE A 221 -9.75 8.57 14.88
CA ILE A 221 -8.71 7.78 15.57
C ILE A 221 -7.45 7.76 14.71
N ASP A 222 -6.34 8.11 15.32
CA ASP A 222 -5.02 7.92 14.73
C ASP A 222 -4.70 6.42 14.64
N PRO A 223 -4.24 5.92 13.48
CA PRO A 223 -3.84 4.52 13.34
C PRO A 223 -2.81 4.06 14.37
N SER A 224 -1.92 4.94 14.81
CA SER A 224 -0.90 4.65 15.84
C SER A 224 -1.50 4.34 17.21
N GLU A 225 -2.66 4.90 17.52
CA GLU A 225 -3.33 4.74 18.81
C GLU A 225 -4.38 3.63 18.82
N LEU A 226 -4.74 3.09 17.64
CA LEU A 226 -5.89 2.20 17.51
C LEU A 226 -5.80 0.97 18.40
N VAL A 227 -4.65 0.30 18.42
CA VAL A 227 -4.46 -0.93 19.21
C VAL A 227 -4.43 -0.62 20.70
N SER A 228 -3.74 0.45 21.10
CA SER A 228 -3.68 0.91 22.48
C SER A 228 -5.04 1.39 22.99
N ARG A 229 -5.81 2.11 22.16
CA ARG A 229 -7.20 2.50 22.49
C ARG A 229 -8.13 1.30 22.65
N ALA A 230 -7.97 0.27 21.81
CA ALA A 230 -8.73 -0.97 21.96
C ALA A 230 -8.40 -1.69 23.29
N ALA A 231 -7.11 -1.77 23.64
CA ALA A 231 -6.67 -2.35 24.91
C ALA A 231 -7.20 -1.55 26.11
N LEU A 232 -7.11 -0.21 26.06
CA LEU A 232 -7.66 0.68 27.10
C LEU A 232 -9.20 0.54 27.21
N HIS A 233 -9.90 0.43 26.07
CA HIS A 233 -11.34 0.21 26.07
C HIS A 233 -11.71 -1.10 26.78
N LEU A 234 -11.00 -2.19 26.52
CA LEU A 234 -11.21 -3.47 27.19
C LEU A 234 -10.86 -3.43 28.69
N HIS A 235 -9.81 -2.68 29.04
CA HIS A 235 -9.44 -2.49 30.45
C HIS A 235 -10.54 -1.77 31.24
N ASN A 236 -11.14 -0.75 30.63
CA ASN A 236 -12.19 0.05 31.27
C ASN A 236 -13.59 -0.61 31.20
N ASN A 237 -13.77 -1.65 30.37
CA ASN A 237 -15.04 -2.34 30.18
C ASN A 237 -14.88 -3.86 30.35
N PRO A 238 -14.80 -4.37 31.59
CA PRO A 238 -14.58 -5.80 31.88
C PRO A 238 -15.66 -6.71 31.29
N ASP A 239 -16.90 -6.22 31.17
CA ASP A 239 -18.00 -6.98 30.57
C ASP A 239 -17.76 -7.25 29.08
N VAL A 240 -17.27 -6.25 28.34
CA VAL A 240 -16.89 -6.40 26.92
C VAL A 240 -15.75 -7.39 26.79
N LEU A 241 -14.74 -7.30 27.65
CA LEU A 241 -13.62 -8.23 27.68
C LEU A 241 -14.09 -9.66 27.95
N SER A 242 -14.98 -9.85 28.94
CA SER A 242 -15.56 -11.15 29.27
C SER A 242 -16.36 -11.73 28.12
N ALA A 243 -17.16 -10.92 27.45
CA ALA A 243 -17.94 -11.32 26.27
C ALA A 243 -17.02 -11.76 25.11
N LEU A 244 -15.94 -11.02 24.84
CA LEU A 244 -14.96 -11.38 23.80
C LEU A 244 -14.21 -12.67 24.14
N ARG A 245 -13.80 -12.86 25.39
CA ARG A 245 -13.17 -14.11 25.86
C ARG A 245 -14.10 -15.31 25.76
N SER A 246 -15.38 -15.12 26.06
CA SER A 246 -16.41 -16.16 25.93
C SER A 246 -16.69 -16.49 24.48
N ARG A 247 -16.62 -15.49 23.60
CA ARG A 247 -16.79 -15.64 22.17
C ARG A 247 -15.60 -16.34 21.52
N PHE A 248 -14.38 -15.85 21.73
CA PHE A 248 -13.16 -16.40 21.13
C PHE A 248 -12.53 -17.44 22.07
N THR A 249 -13.03 -18.66 21.98
CA THR A 249 -12.54 -19.77 22.80
C THR A 249 -11.21 -20.32 22.32
N THR A 250 -10.87 -20.12 21.04
CA THR A 250 -9.56 -20.48 20.45
C THR A 250 -8.97 -19.25 19.78
N ILE A 251 -7.72 -18.92 20.13
CA ILE A 251 -6.95 -17.86 19.49
C ILE A 251 -5.68 -18.46 18.87
N MET A 252 -5.44 -18.12 17.62
CA MET A 252 -4.24 -18.54 16.87
C MET A 252 -3.53 -17.31 16.34
N VAL A 253 -2.19 -17.27 16.42
CA VAL A 253 -1.38 -16.15 15.93
C VAL A 253 -0.32 -16.66 14.98
N ASP A 254 -0.33 -16.18 13.74
CA ASP A 254 0.73 -16.42 12.75
C ASP A 254 1.76 -15.29 12.81
N GLU A 255 3.05 -15.60 12.62
CA GLU A 255 4.15 -14.63 12.55
C GLU A 255 4.30 -13.71 13.79
N PHE A 256 4.14 -14.26 15.00
CA PHE A 256 4.12 -13.48 16.25
C PHE A 256 5.38 -12.61 16.48
N GLN A 257 6.52 -12.92 15.86
CA GLN A 257 7.73 -12.10 15.91
C GLN A 257 7.55 -10.71 15.26
N GLU A 258 6.48 -10.49 14.50
CA GLU A 258 6.13 -9.18 13.92
C GLU A 258 5.31 -8.30 14.87
N SER A 259 4.91 -8.82 16.03
CA SER A 259 4.10 -8.08 17.00
C SER A 259 4.88 -6.96 17.67
N ASP A 260 4.22 -5.82 17.81
CA ASP A 260 4.63 -4.73 18.69
C ASP A 260 4.11 -4.92 20.12
N PRO A 261 4.60 -4.16 21.10
CA PRO A 261 4.16 -4.26 22.50
C PRO A 261 2.66 -4.01 22.70
N ALA A 262 2.03 -3.10 21.96
CA ALA A 262 0.60 -2.83 22.11
C ALA A 262 -0.25 -4.01 21.63
N GLN A 263 0.14 -4.65 20.52
CA GLN A 263 -0.50 -5.86 20.02
C GLN A 263 -0.33 -7.04 20.99
N ARG A 264 0.85 -7.18 21.60
CA ARG A 264 1.12 -8.19 22.64
C ARG A 264 0.25 -7.98 23.88
N ALA A 265 0.10 -6.74 24.32
CA ALA A 265 -0.78 -6.39 25.45
C ALA A 265 -2.25 -6.72 25.11
N LEU A 266 -2.74 -6.36 23.92
CA LEU A 266 -4.09 -6.70 23.48
C LEU A 266 -4.29 -8.22 23.42
N LEU A 267 -3.33 -8.98 22.88
CA LEU A 267 -3.38 -10.44 22.86
C LEU A 267 -3.44 -11.03 24.26
N ALA A 268 -2.60 -10.56 25.19
CA ALA A 268 -2.56 -11.04 26.57
C ALA A 268 -3.88 -10.80 27.30
N MET A 269 -4.59 -9.70 26.99
CA MET A 269 -5.93 -9.47 27.55
C MET A 269 -6.97 -10.45 27.02
N LEU A 270 -6.87 -10.85 25.75
CA LEU A 270 -7.87 -11.72 25.09
C LEU A 270 -7.58 -13.21 25.26
N ALA A 271 -6.30 -13.58 25.44
CA ALA A 271 -5.85 -14.96 25.46
C ALA A 271 -6.54 -15.80 26.54
N GLY A 272 -7.10 -16.93 26.11
CA GLY A 272 -7.63 -17.97 26.97
C GLY A 272 -6.70 -19.18 27.04
N SER A 273 -7.22 -20.32 27.49
CA SER A 273 -6.47 -21.57 27.60
C SER A 273 -6.14 -22.22 26.24
N ASP A 274 -6.94 -22.05 25.21
CA ASP A 274 -6.65 -22.59 23.88
C ASP A 274 -6.04 -21.50 22.97
N LEU A 275 -4.72 -21.31 23.15
CA LEU A 275 -3.91 -20.34 22.43
C LEU A 275 -2.80 -21.06 21.66
N ILE A 276 -2.67 -20.79 20.35
CA ILE A 276 -1.58 -21.29 19.51
C ILE A 276 -0.81 -20.11 18.92
N ILE A 277 0.48 -20.04 19.17
CA ILE A 277 1.37 -18.99 18.64
C ILE A 277 2.43 -19.62 17.74
N CYS A 278 2.52 -19.16 16.50
CA CYS A 278 3.63 -19.48 15.60
C CYS A 278 4.63 -18.34 15.54
N ALA A 279 5.92 -18.65 15.71
CA ALA A 279 6.97 -17.65 15.75
C ALA A 279 8.29 -18.13 15.11
N ASP A 280 9.04 -17.17 14.55
CA ASP A 280 10.41 -17.33 14.08
C ASP A 280 11.17 -16.00 14.14
N ALA A 281 12.03 -15.82 15.14
CA ALA A 281 12.77 -14.58 15.35
C ALA A 281 13.62 -14.15 14.15
N ASP A 282 14.20 -15.11 13.39
CA ASP A 282 15.03 -14.83 12.22
C ASP A 282 14.23 -14.31 11.01
N SER A 283 12.92 -14.53 10.98
CA SER A 283 12.03 -14.11 9.87
C SER A 283 11.39 -12.74 10.09
N ALA A 284 11.75 -12.01 11.15
CA ALA A 284 11.19 -10.69 11.42
C ALA A 284 11.72 -9.65 10.42
N VAL A 285 10.82 -9.02 9.68
CA VAL A 285 11.12 -7.92 8.75
C VAL A 285 10.52 -6.59 9.20
N GLY A 286 9.63 -6.60 10.19
CA GLY A 286 8.87 -5.46 10.68
C GLY A 286 9.56 -4.60 11.75
N ARG A 287 10.89 -4.72 11.97
CA ARG A 287 11.60 -3.91 12.98
C ARG A 287 11.37 -2.41 12.80
N PHE A 288 11.28 -1.96 11.58
CA PHE A 288 10.96 -0.56 11.25
C PHE A 288 9.50 -0.19 11.56
N ARG A 289 8.63 -1.17 11.82
CA ARG A 289 7.22 -1.01 12.24
C ARG A 289 7.00 -1.39 13.72
N GLY A 290 8.03 -1.31 14.56
CA GLY A 290 7.90 -1.58 15.98
C GLY A 290 8.01 -3.05 16.39
N ALA A 291 8.15 -4.00 15.46
CA ALA A 291 8.38 -5.40 15.80
C ALA A 291 9.66 -5.57 16.60
N ASP A 292 9.60 -6.36 17.67
CA ASP A 292 10.71 -6.65 18.57
C ASP A 292 11.02 -8.15 18.62
N PRO A 293 11.74 -8.70 17.62
CA PRO A 293 12.12 -10.10 17.63
C PRO A 293 13.17 -10.44 18.70
N ASP A 294 13.93 -9.47 19.20
CA ASP A 294 14.92 -9.72 20.25
C ASP A 294 14.25 -9.96 21.61
N GLY A 295 13.10 -9.30 21.86
CA GLY A 295 12.25 -9.52 23.03
C GLY A 295 11.25 -10.68 22.88
N LEU A 296 11.34 -11.49 21.83
CA LEU A 296 10.35 -12.55 21.54
C LEU A 296 10.21 -13.55 22.69
N SER A 297 11.33 -14.02 23.27
CA SER A 297 11.31 -14.98 24.38
C SER A 297 10.59 -14.40 25.59
N ALA A 298 10.96 -13.20 26.01
CA ALA A 298 10.30 -12.51 27.12
C ALA A 298 8.80 -12.25 26.86
N ALA A 299 8.43 -12.03 25.59
CA ALA A 299 7.03 -11.84 25.20
C ALA A 299 6.22 -13.14 25.25
N LEU A 300 6.84 -14.31 25.13
CA LEU A 300 6.20 -15.62 25.21
C LEU A 300 6.13 -16.19 26.63
N ASP A 301 7.07 -15.81 27.52
CA ASP A 301 7.15 -16.29 28.90
C ASP A 301 5.82 -16.18 29.71
N PRO A 302 5.03 -15.10 29.60
CA PRO A 302 3.79 -14.95 30.35
C PRO A 302 2.75 -16.05 30.07
N TYR A 303 2.77 -16.63 28.88
CA TYR A 303 1.80 -17.66 28.48
C TYR A 303 2.10 -19.03 29.09
N ARG A 304 3.32 -19.28 29.60
CA ARG A 304 3.78 -20.60 30.13
C ARG A 304 3.38 -21.74 29.19
N ALA A 305 3.57 -21.51 27.90
CA ALA A 305 3.09 -22.37 26.84
C ALA A 305 3.96 -23.64 26.73
N LYS A 306 3.34 -24.73 26.28
CA LYS A 306 4.11 -25.87 25.76
C LYS A 306 4.79 -25.44 24.47
N GLU A 307 6.03 -25.89 24.26
CA GLU A 307 6.79 -25.54 23.05
C GLU A 307 6.93 -26.76 22.14
N ILE A 308 6.73 -26.53 20.84
CA ILE A 308 7.02 -27.51 19.78
C ILE A 308 7.92 -26.82 18.76
N VAL A 309 8.98 -27.55 18.34
CA VAL A 309 9.92 -27.07 17.32
C VAL A 309 9.73 -27.84 16.04
N LEU A 310 9.42 -27.15 14.94
CA LEU A 310 9.30 -27.76 13.61
C LEU A 310 10.69 -27.84 12.98
N ASN A 311 11.22 -29.03 12.88
CA ASN A 311 12.60 -29.29 12.45
C ASN A 311 12.74 -29.57 10.94
N SER A 312 11.64 -29.77 10.21
CA SER A 312 11.65 -30.10 8.79
C SER A 312 11.17 -28.95 7.92
N ALA A 313 11.98 -28.49 6.97
CA ALA A 313 11.62 -27.47 5.99
C ALA A 313 11.29 -28.14 4.64
N PHE A 314 10.13 -27.84 4.08
CA PHE A 314 9.56 -28.50 2.89
C PHE A 314 9.56 -27.63 1.64
N ARG A 315 9.62 -26.31 1.79
CA ARG A 315 9.40 -25.36 0.70
C ARG A 315 10.60 -25.19 -0.20
N SER A 316 11.70 -24.73 0.37
CA SER A 316 12.90 -24.40 -0.40
C SER A 316 13.65 -25.66 -0.84
N SER A 317 14.22 -25.63 -2.05
CA SER A 317 15.18 -26.64 -2.51
C SER A 317 16.41 -26.68 -1.60
N SER A 318 17.16 -27.80 -1.63
CA SER A 318 18.28 -28.00 -0.71
C SER A 318 19.38 -26.95 -0.85
N SER A 319 19.72 -26.52 -2.08
CA SER A 319 20.73 -25.47 -2.31
C SER A 319 20.31 -24.13 -1.71
N ILE A 320 19.04 -23.72 -1.86
CA ILE A 320 18.51 -22.48 -1.28
C ILE A 320 18.48 -22.59 0.25
N PHE A 321 18.03 -23.72 0.75
CA PHE A 321 18.00 -24.01 2.18
C PHE A 321 19.39 -23.88 2.82
N ASP A 322 20.41 -24.48 2.22
CA ASP A 322 21.80 -24.46 2.72
C ASP A 322 22.39 -23.06 2.75
N VAL A 323 22.09 -22.21 1.73
CA VAL A 323 22.48 -20.80 1.73
C VAL A 323 21.80 -20.07 2.87
N GLY A 324 20.49 -20.27 3.06
CA GLY A 324 19.73 -19.66 4.15
C GLY A 324 20.26 -20.04 5.54
N VAL A 325 20.59 -21.32 5.75
CA VAL A 325 21.17 -21.80 7.01
C VAL A 325 22.56 -21.20 7.27
N ARG A 326 23.41 -21.11 6.22
CA ARG A 326 24.74 -20.49 6.34
C ARG A 326 24.62 -19.02 6.70
N PHE A 327 23.71 -18.30 6.05
CA PHE A 327 23.47 -16.89 6.34
C PHE A 327 22.94 -16.69 7.77
N ALA A 328 21.98 -17.49 8.20
CA ALA A 328 21.42 -17.42 9.55
C ALA A 328 22.46 -17.60 10.66
N LYS A 329 23.54 -18.37 10.43
CA LYS A 329 24.64 -18.51 11.38
C LYS A 329 25.41 -17.20 11.64
N SER A 330 25.40 -16.28 10.69
CA SER A 330 26.04 -14.95 10.84
C SER A 330 25.16 -13.93 11.55
N MET A 331 23.87 -14.23 11.73
CA MET A 331 22.93 -13.35 12.42
C MET A 331 23.11 -13.44 13.95
N LYS A 332 22.79 -12.35 14.65
CA LYS A 332 22.81 -12.32 16.12
C LYS A 332 21.82 -13.32 16.72
N GLY A 333 22.11 -13.75 17.95
CA GLY A 333 21.29 -14.71 18.67
C GLY A 333 21.47 -16.15 18.19
N SER A 334 20.76 -17.05 18.80
CA SER A 334 20.83 -18.49 18.50
C SER A 334 19.45 -19.16 18.62
N PRO A 335 18.45 -18.72 17.84
CA PRO A 335 17.12 -19.30 17.96
C PRO A 335 17.13 -20.78 17.59
N ILE A 336 16.31 -21.55 18.29
CA ILE A 336 16.19 -23.01 18.15
C ILE A 336 15.76 -23.40 16.71
N THR A 337 15.08 -22.49 16.00
CA THR A 337 14.62 -22.66 14.63
C THR A 337 15.76 -22.84 13.61
N ARG A 338 16.99 -22.49 13.95
CA ARG A 338 18.17 -22.69 13.08
C ARG A 338 18.60 -24.17 12.96
N LYS A 339 18.17 -25.03 13.89
CA LYS A 339 18.47 -26.47 13.91
C LYS A 339 17.44 -27.26 13.11
N ARG A 340 17.22 -26.90 11.84
CA ARG A 340 16.26 -27.59 10.94
C ARG A 340 16.98 -28.31 9.81
N THR A 341 16.28 -29.26 9.19
CA THR A 341 16.74 -30.06 8.04
C THR A 341 15.87 -29.75 6.82
N CYS A 342 16.44 -29.86 5.64
CA CYS A 342 15.70 -29.81 4.40
C CYS A 342 15.05 -31.17 4.12
N SER A 343 13.74 -31.17 3.90
CA SER A 343 12.98 -32.37 3.49
C SER A 343 12.53 -32.29 2.03
N ASN A 344 12.90 -31.22 1.30
CA ASN A 344 12.65 -31.11 -0.13
C ASN A 344 13.76 -31.84 -0.90
N GLU A 345 13.38 -32.81 -1.72
CA GLU A 345 14.31 -33.63 -2.51
C GLU A 345 14.88 -32.88 -3.74
N ASN A 346 14.26 -31.74 -4.13
CA ASN A 346 14.75 -30.94 -5.22
C ASN A 346 16.05 -30.23 -4.83
N ALA A 347 17.11 -30.44 -5.63
CA ALA A 347 18.39 -29.80 -5.40
C ALA A 347 18.31 -28.27 -5.57
N GLY A 348 17.57 -27.81 -6.57
CA GLY A 348 17.49 -26.40 -6.93
C GLY A 348 18.84 -25.81 -7.34
N GLN A 349 18.88 -24.50 -7.51
CA GLN A 349 20.11 -23.81 -7.91
C GLN A 349 20.20 -22.43 -7.25
N VAL A 350 21.41 -22.03 -6.83
CA VAL A 350 21.73 -20.67 -6.37
C VAL A 350 22.92 -20.16 -7.16
N GLN A 351 22.77 -18.98 -7.76
CA GLN A 351 23.82 -18.31 -8.51
C GLN A 351 24.07 -16.93 -7.93
N VAL A 352 25.34 -16.50 -7.93
CA VAL A 352 25.74 -15.15 -7.51
C VAL A 352 26.52 -14.50 -8.64
N HIS A 353 26.07 -13.37 -9.09
CA HIS A 353 26.65 -12.62 -10.18
C HIS A 353 27.09 -11.22 -9.72
N ARG A 354 28.10 -10.66 -10.40
CA ARG A 354 28.54 -9.28 -10.20
C ARG A 354 28.48 -8.56 -11.52
N PHE A 355 27.91 -7.37 -11.52
CA PHE A 355 27.70 -6.54 -12.70
C PHE A 355 28.44 -5.22 -12.56
N ARG A 356 28.76 -4.58 -13.70
CA ARG A 356 29.39 -3.27 -13.75
C ARG A 356 28.38 -2.13 -13.63
N SER A 357 27.11 -2.40 -13.92
CA SER A 357 26.04 -1.42 -13.88
C SER A 357 24.67 -2.08 -13.61
N GLY A 358 23.72 -1.32 -13.07
CA GLY A 358 22.35 -1.79 -12.89
C GLY A 358 21.63 -2.09 -14.22
N ALA A 359 22.07 -1.52 -15.34
CA ALA A 359 21.52 -1.86 -16.65
C ALA A 359 21.95 -3.26 -17.11
N GLU A 360 23.21 -3.64 -16.87
CA GLU A 360 23.74 -4.97 -17.14
C GLU A 360 23.06 -6.03 -16.26
N GLU A 361 22.89 -5.73 -14.97
CA GLU A 361 22.16 -6.57 -14.03
C GLU A 361 20.70 -6.79 -14.50
N ALA A 362 19.98 -5.72 -14.83
CA ALA A 362 18.60 -5.80 -15.29
C ALA A 362 18.46 -6.61 -16.59
N ALA A 363 19.37 -6.44 -17.54
CA ALA A 363 19.39 -7.20 -18.78
C ALA A 363 19.67 -8.69 -18.54
N PHE A 364 20.58 -9.02 -17.63
CA PHE A 364 20.87 -10.39 -17.23
C PHE A 364 19.64 -11.05 -16.58
N ILE A 365 19.01 -10.40 -15.61
CA ILE A 365 17.80 -10.92 -14.94
C ILE A 365 16.69 -11.15 -15.99
N ALA A 366 16.47 -10.20 -16.88
CA ALA A 366 15.47 -10.32 -17.94
C ALA A 366 15.76 -11.51 -18.86
N HIS A 367 17.03 -11.74 -19.22
CA HIS A 367 17.44 -12.89 -20.02
C HIS A 367 17.20 -14.21 -19.29
N GLN A 368 17.56 -14.32 -18.01
CA GLN A 368 17.34 -15.53 -17.21
C GLN A 368 15.86 -15.87 -17.08
N PHE A 369 15.02 -14.87 -16.77
CA PHE A 369 13.58 -15.08 -16.61
C PHE A 369 12.92 -15.51 -17.93
N ARG A 370 13.29 -14.87 -19.04
CA ARG A 370 12.79 -15.29 -20.36
C ARG A 370 13.26 -16.71 -20.72
N SER A 371 14.51 -17.04 -20.39
CA SER A 371 15.06 -18.39 -20.63
C SER A 371 14.31 -19.44 -19.82
N ALA A 372 14.05 -19.20 -18.55
CA ALA A 372 13.30 -20.10 -17.68
C ALA A 372 11.85 -20.28 -18.18
N HIS A 373 11.19 -19.20 -18.60
CA HIS A 373 9.85 -19.30 -19.19
C HIS A 373 9.82 -20.15 -20.45
N LEU A 374 10.74 -19.91 -21.39
CA LEU A 374 10.73 -20.56 -22.71
C LEU A 374 11.27 -21.99 -22.68
N ARG A 375 12.24 -22.31 -21.82
CA ARG A 375 12.92 -23.60 -21.80
C ARG A 375 12.39 -24.54 -20.73
N GLU A 376 12.00 -23.99 -19.57
CA GLU A 376 11.58 -24.76 -18.40
C GLU A 376 10.07 -24.68 -18.18
N GLY A 377 9.36 -23.82 -18.94
CA GLY A 377 7.91 -23.66 -18.85
C GLY A 377 7.43 -22.98 -17.57
N ILE A 378 8.33 -22.28 -16.85
CA ILE A 378 7.95 -21.56 -15.63
C ILE A 378 7.07 -20.36 -16.01
N SER A 379 5.91 -20.24 -15.40
CA SER A 379 5.01 -19.11 -15.58
C SER A 379 5.65 -17.83 -15.02
N TYR A 380 5.45 -16.68 -15.68
CA TYR A 380 5.96 -15.40 -15.18
C TYR A 380 5.39 -15.03 -13.80
N SER A 381 4.17 -15.46 -13.50
CA SER A 381 3.54 -15.29 -12.18
C SER A 381 4.25 -16.08 -11.05
N ASN A 382 5.10 -17.05 -11.41
CA ASN A 382 5.95 -17.80 -10.48
C ASN A 382 7.38 -17.24 -10.43
N MET A 383 7.60 -16.02 -10.93
CA MET A 383 8.90 -15.36 -10.91
C MET A 383 8.81 -14.01 -10.21
N ALA A 384 9.84 -13.65 -9.43
CA ALA A 384 9.90 -12.38 -8.73
C ALA A 384 11.30 -11.77 -8.71
N VAL A 385 11.35 -10.44 -8.73
CA VAL A 385 12.57 -9.68 -8.41
C VAL A 385 12.37 -8.95 -7.10
N ILE A 386 13.26 -9.20 -6.15
CA ILE A 386 13.24 -8.56 -4.84
C ILE A 386 14.28 -7.45 -4.81
N LEU A 387 13.84 -6.22 -4.51
CA LEU A 387 14.66 -5.03 -4.46
C LEU A 387 14.75 -4.47 -3.04
N ARG A 388 15.89 -3.87 -2.72
CA ARG A 388 16.01 -3.09 -1.49
C ARG A 388 15.25 -1.75 -1.60
N SER A 389 15.38 -1.07 -2.73
CA SER A 389 14.76 0.24 -3.00
C SER A 389 14.20 0.30 -4.42
N PRO A 390 12.89 0.15 -4.61
CA PRO A 390 12.27 0.18 -5.94
C PRO A 390 12.50 1.49 -6.70
N GLY A 391 12.49 2.62 -6.02
CA GLY A 391 12.64 3.95 -6.65
C GLY A 391 13.93 4.10 -7.48
N MET A 392 15.00 3.43 -7.09
CA MET A 392 16.28 3.51 -7.81
C MET A 392 16.46 2.44 -8.89
N GLN A 393 15.96 1.24 -8.68
CA GLN A 393 16.29 0.07 -9.49
C GLN A 393 15.15 -0.42 -10.39
N ALA A 394 13.89 -0.19 -10.02
CA ALA A 394 12.73 -0.74 -10.73
C ALA A 394 12.62 -0.23 -12.18
N SER A 395 13.01 1.02 -12.46
CA SER A 395 12.91 1.60 -13.80
C SER A 395 13.82 0.90 -14.83
N SER A 396 15.03 0.52 -14.44
CA SER A 396 15.97 -0.23 -15.30
C SER A 396 15.47 -1.65 -15.57
N LEU A 397 14.96 -2.33 -14.55
CA LEU A 397 14.38 -3.67 -14.67
C LEU A 397 13.14 -3.68 -15.58
N ARG A 398 12.19 -2.75 -15.37
CA ARG A 398 11.00 -2.64 -16.22
C ARG A 398 11.37 -2.40 -17.68
N ARG A 399 12.34 -1.55 -17.95
CA ARG A 399 12.85 -1.30 -19.31
C ARG A 399 13.43 -2.57 -19.91
N ALA A 400 14.29 -3.28 -19.18
CA ALA A 400 14.90 -4.52 -19.64
C ALA A 400 13.85 -5.59 -19.92
N PHE A 401 12.85 -5.77 -19.04
CA PHE A 401 11.77 -6.72 -19.22
C PHE A 401 10.88 -6.37 -20.41
N SER A 402 10.53 -5.11 -20.57
CA SER A 402 9.76 -4.63 -21.73
C SER A 402 10.48 -4.89 -23.05
N GLN A 403 11.80 -4.70 -23.10
CA GLN A 403 12.60 -4.94 -24.32
C GLN A 403 12.58 -6.40 -24.77
N VAL A 404 12.47 -7.34 -23.83
CA VAL A 404 12.42 -8.77 -24.14
C VAL A 404 10.98 -9.33 -24.10
N GLY A 405 9.98 -8.47 -23.93
CA GLY A 405 8.56 -8.87 -23.95
C GLY A 405 8.11 -9.64 -22.71
N ILE A 406 8.75 -9.47 -21.57
CA ILE A 406 8.30 -10.03 -20.28
C ILE A 406 7.25 -9.10 -19.68
N PRO A 407 6.03 -9.58 -19.41
CA PRO A 407 5.03 -8.80 -18.71
C PRO A 407 5.46 -8.62 -17.25
N VAL A 408 5.42 -7.40 -16.77
CA VAL A 408 5.68 -7.05 -15.37
C VAL A 408 4.38 -6.60 -14.74
N ALA A 409 4.14 -7.01 -13.49
CA ALA A 409 3.04 -6.42 -12.73
C ALA A 409 3.17 -4.91 -12.82
N SER A 410 2.14 -4.25 -13.26
CA SER A 410 2.05 -2.82 -13.08
C SER A 410 1.91 -2.60 -11.57
N GLU A 411 3.08 -2.50 -10.86
CA GLU A 411 3.00 -1.72 -9.63
C GLU A 411 2.41 -0.38 -10.05
N LEU A 412 1.42 0.06 -9.32
CA LEU A 412 0.97 1.43 -9.37
C LEU A 412 2.22 2.31 -9.29
N GLN A 413 2.73 2.73 -10.44
CA GLN A 413 3.45 4.01 -10.47
C GLN A 413 2.52 4.92 -9.71
N ALA A 414 3.05 5.63 -8.69
CA ALA A 414 2.26 6.64 -8.00
C ALA A 414 1.41 7.31 -9.07
N LEU A 415 0.10 7.30 -8.92
CA LEU A 415 -0.83 7.74 -9.99
C LEU A 415 -0.36 9.04 -10.62
N ALA A 416 0.28 9.90 -9.80
CA ALA A 416 0.92 11.15 -10.24
C ALA A 416 2.07 10.97 -11.23
N GLY A 417 2.78 9.87 -11.20
CA GLY A 417 3.92 9.57 -12.09
C GLY A 417 3.52 8.81 -13.36
N ASN A 418 2.26 8.41 -13.49
CA ASN A 418 1.78 7.72 -14.68
C ASN A 418 1.69 8.69 -15.87
N PRO A 419 2.37 8.43 -17.00
CA PRO A 419 2.37 9.32 -18.16
C PRO A 419 0.96 9.61 -18.71
N ALA A 420 0.03 8.66 -18.63
CA ALA A 420 -1.34 8.82 -19.09
C ALA A 420 -2.16 9.74 -18.18
N ILE A 421 -1.88 9.73 -16.87
CA ILE A 421 -2.60 10.52 -15.84
C ILE A 421 -1.98 11.90 -15.66
N ALA A 422 -0.67 12.05 -15.85
CA ALA A 422 0.05 13.30 -15.61
C ALA A 422 -0.57 14.53 -16.29
N PRO A 423 -1.06 14.48 -17.54
CA PRO A 423 -1.75 15.61 -18.17
C PRO A 423 -3.06 16.00 -17.48
N PHE A 424 -3.85 15.03 -17.00
CA PHE A 424 -5.10 15.26 -16.27
C PHE A 424 -4.84 15.98 -14.95
N LEU A 425 -3.85 15.52 -14.19
CA LEU A 425 -3.45 16.16 -12.93
C LEU A 425 -2.88 17.55 -13.17
N LEU A 426 -2.10 17.74 -14.25
CA LEU A 426 -1.55 19.04 -14.60
C LEU A 426 -2.66 20.04 -14.91
N LEU A 427 -3.63 19.67 -15.74
CA LEU A 427 -4.76 20.52 -16.11
C LEU A 427 -5.64 20.82 -14.90
N ALA A 428 -5.88 19.83 -14.03
CA ALA A 428 -6.63 20.02 -12.79
C ALA A 428 -5.93 21.00 -11.85
N ARG A 429 -4.59 20.92 -11.70
CA ARG A 429 -3.80 21.88 -10.89
C ARG A 429 -3.89 23.30 -11.41
N VAL A 430 -3.82 23.47 -12.73
CA VAL A 430 -3.98 24.79 -13.37
C VAL A 430 -5.39 25.34 -13.17
N ALA A 431 -6.42 24.51 -13.37
CA ALA A 431 -7.82 24.89 -13.18
C ALA A 431 -8.10 25.33 -11.73
N LEU A 432 -7.51 24.65 -10.75
CA LEU A 432 -7.61 24.91 -9.31
C LEU A 432 -6.68 26.03 -8.81
N LYS A 433 -5.85 26.62 -9.69
CA LYS A 433 -4.82 27.61 -9.34
C LYS A 433 -3.76 27.11 -8.36
N LEU A 434 -3.56 25.79 -8.26
CA LEU A 434 -2.50 25.16 -7.48
C LEU A 434 -1.14 25.22 -8.21
N GLN A 435 -1.18 25.42 -9.52
CA GLN A 435 0.00 25.61 -10.37
C GLN A 435 -0.24 26.74 -11.36
N PRO A 436 0.71 27.69 -11.54
CA PRO A 436 0.54 28.77 -12.49
C PRO A 436 0.59 28.26 -13.93
N LEU A 437 -0.22 28.86 -14.80
CA LEU A 437 -0.13 28.66 -16.23
C LEU A 437 1.05 29.47 -16.79
N ASN A 438 2.24 28.91 -16.72
CA ASN A 438 3.46 29.45 -17.30
C ASN A 438 3.80 28.76 -18.63
N PHE A 439 4.93 29.10 -19.23
CA PHE A 439 5.33 28.51 -20.52
C PHE A 439 5.51 26.99 -20.46
N ASP A 440 6.21 26.47 -19.46
CA ASP A 440 6.44 25.03 -19.28
C ASP A 440 5.10 24.27 -19.15
N THR A 441 4.19 24.81 -18.33
CA THR A 441 2.87 24.22 -18.13
C THR A 441 2.03 24.26 -19.41
N ALA A 442 2.05 25.38 -20.14
CA ALA A 442 1.35 25.54 -21.41
C ALA A 442 1.90 24.60 -22.48
N GLU A 443 3.22 24.50 -22.60
CA GLU A 443 3.89 23.59 -23.53
C GLU A 443 3.52 22.13 -23.25
N ARG A 444 3.58 21.69 -21.98
CA ARG A 444 3.23 20.33 -21.57
C ARG A 444 1.77 20.00 -21.85
N LEU A 445 0.83 20.92 -21.63
CA LEU A 445 -0.58 20.71 -21.93
C LEU A 445 -0.84 20.64 -23.43
N LEU A 446 -0.18 21.50 -24.22
CA LEU A 446 -0.32 21.49 -25.69
C LEU A 446 0.31 20.25 -26.34
N MET A 447 1.43 19.76 -25.79
CA MET A 447 2.10 18.53 -26.28
C MET A 447 1.46 17.25 -25.74
N SER A 448 0.53 17.34 -24.80
CA SER A 448 -0.21 16.19 -24.30
C SER A 448 -1.30 15.73 -25.30
N GLU A 449 -1.98 14.64 -24.96
CA GLU A 449 -3.11 14.12 -25.74
C GLU A 449 -4.27 15.12 -25.87
N PHE A 450 -4.35 16.15 -25.01
CA PHE A 450 -5.36 17.20 -25.10
C PHE A 450 -5.08 18.19 -26.25
N GLY A 451 -3.84 18.63 -26.40
CA GLY A 451 -3.43 19.52 -27.47
C GLY A 451 -3.05 18.78 -28.76
N GLY A 452 -2.34 17.66 -28.62
CA GLY A 452 -1.82 16.90 -29.75
C GLY A 452 -0.75 17.62 -30.58
N ALA A 453 -0.15 18.66 -30.00
CA ALA A 453 0.91 19.44 -30.67
C ALA A 453 2.25 18.73 -30.62
N ASP A 454 3.04 18.91 -31.65
CA ASP A 454 4.47 18.60 -31.65
C ASP A 454 5.31 19.89 -31.60
N SER A 455 6.63 19.75 -31.50
CA SER A 455 7.55 20.89 -31.45
C SER A 455 7.48 21.80 -32.70
N ILE A 456 7.05 21.27 -33.85
CA ILE A 456 6.88 22.03 -35.09
C ILE A 456 5.58 22.83 -35.03
N SER A 457 4.51 22.22 -34.60
CA SER A 457 3.22 22.86 -34.38
C SER A 457 3.31 24.00 -33.38
N LEU A 458 4.01 23.81 -32.26
CA LEU A 458 4.23 24.87 -31.28
C LEU A 458 4.99 26.08 -31.86
N ARG A 459 6.02 25.84 -32.66
CA ARG A 459 6.74 26.94 -33.35
C ARG A 459 5.83 27.66 -34.35
N ARG A 460 5.02 26.94 -35.12
CA ARG A 460 4.03 27.48 -36.05
C ARG A 460 3.01 28.34 -35.32
N ILE A 461 2.44 27.83 -34.22
CA ILE A 461 1.48 28.53 -33.38
C ILE A 461 2.08 29.84 -32.83
N ARG A 462 3.28 29.79 -32.24
CA ARG A 462 3.95 31.00 -31.71
C ARG A 462 4.20 32.05 -32.78
N ARG A 463 4.60 31.65 -33.99
CA ARG A 463 4.79 32.57 -35.14
C ARG A 463 3.46 33.18 -35.58
N ALA A 464 2.40 32.38 -35.64
CA ALA A 464 1.07 32.85 -36.01
C ALA A 464 0.52 33.86 -34.97
N LEU A 465 0.72 33.59 -33.67
CA LEU A 465 0.34 34.51 -32.60
C LEU A 465 1.05 35.86 -32.71
N ILE A 466 2.35 35.87 -33.02
CA ILE A 466 3.11 37.10 -33.22
C ILE A 466 2.61 37.85 -34.48
N ALA A 467 2.34 37.13 -35.56
CA ALA A 467 1.91 37.72 -36.83
C ALA A 467 0.51 38.36 -36.77
N ASN A 468 -0.37 37.82 -35.91
CA ASN A 468 -1.75 38.28 -35.75
C ASN A 468 -1.96 39.16 -34.51
N ARG A 469 -0.88 39.59 -33.85
CA ARG A 469 -0.99 40.51 -32.70
C ARG A 469 -1.52 41.90 -33.13
N VAL A 470 -2.25 42.54 -32.24
CA VAL A 470 -2.79 43.87 -32.48
C VAL A 470 -1.64 44.90 -32.50
N ASP A 471 -1.73 45.91 -33.35
CA ASP A 471 -0.75 47.03 -33.38
C ASP A 471 -0.62 47.69 -32.00
N GLY A 472 0.64 47.75 -31.52
CA GLY A 472 0.94 48.27 -30.20
C GLY A 472 1.00 47.25 -29.06
N ASP A 473 0.80 45.97 -29.35
CA ASP A 473 0.97 44.87 -28.37
C ASP A 473 2.44 44.39 -28.35
N ASP A 474 3.14 44.70 -27.24
CA ASP A 474 4.56 44.34 -27.06
C ASP A 474 4.78 42.97 -26.44
N ARG A 475 3.72 42.16 -26.23
CA ARG A 475 3.83 40.82 -25.65
C ARG A 475 4.68 39.90 -26.53
N THR A 476 5.51 39.11 -25.87
CA THR A 476 6.31 38.05 -26.53
C THR A 476 5.39 36.92 -27.00
N GLY A 477 5.84 36.13 -27.97
CA GLY A 477 5.06 34.95 -28.44
C GLY A 477 4.76 33.92 -27.33
N THR A 478 5.55 33.90 -26.27
CA THR A 478 5.28 33.10 -25.04
C THR A 478 4.14 33.70 -24.22
N GLN A 479 4.14 35.01 -24.02
CA GLN A 479 3.05 35.69 -23.30
C GLN A 479 1.72 35.62 -24.06
N LEU A 480 1.77 35.74 -25.40
CA LEU A 480 0.60 35.57 -26.26
C LEU A 480 0.05 34.12 -26.19
N LEU A 481 0.92 33.11 -26.17
CA LEU A 481 0.52 31.72 -26.02
C LEU A 481 -0.19 31.45 -24.68
N ILE A 482 0.37 31.97 -23.58
CA ILE A 482 -0.23 31.85 -22.26
C ILE A 482 -1.59 32.58 -22.23
N ALA A 483 -1.69 33.78 -22.75
CA ALA A 483 -2.93 34.55 -22.82
C ALA A 483 -3.98 33.83 -23.66
N ALA A 484 -3.62 33.26 -24.79
CA ALA A 484 -4.54 32.52 -25.65
C ALA A 484 -5.12 31.28 -24.94
N LEU A 485 -4.30 30.56 -24.17
CA LEU A 485 -4.75 29.42 -23.37
C LEU A 485 -5.58 29.85 -22.15
N ASP A 486 -5.27 30.98 -21.54
CA ASP A 486 -5.91 31.43 -20.31
C ASP A 486 -7.27 32.08 -20.57
N THR A 487 -7.34 32.99 -21.53
CA THR A 487 -8.52 33.83 -21.80
C THR A 487 -9.22 33.54 -23.11
N GLY A 488 -8.62 32.77 -24.00
CA GLY A 488 -9.16 32.52 -25.34
C GLY A 488 -9.15 33.73 -26.27
N GLU A 489 -8.43 34.82 -25.91
CA GLU A 489 -8.48 36.13 -26.59
C GLU A 489 -7.92 36.15 -28.02
N LEU A 490 -7.29 35.07 -28.48
CA LEU A 490 -6.63 35.05 -29.78
C LEU A 490 -7.11 33.85 -30.61
N PHE A 491 -8.13 34.10 -31.45
CA PHE A 491 -8.49 33.14 -32.49
C PHE A 491 -7.51 33.25 -33.66
N ILE A 492 -6.71 32.21 -33.81
CA ILE A 492 -5.87 32.04 -35.02
C ILE A 492 -6.48 30.91 -35.79
N GLU A 493 -6.84 31.15 -37.07
CA GLU A 493 -7.21 30.07 -37.97
C GLU A 493 -6.10 29.01 -37.99
N GLY A 494 -6.46 27.76 -37.72
CA GLY A 494 -5.52 26.63 -37.71
C GLY A 494 -4.74 26.39 -36.40
N ALA A 495 -5.17 26.93 -35.25
CA ALA A 495 -4.64 26.62 -33.93
C ALA A 495 -5.62 25.79 -33.06
N ALA A 496 -6.18 24.74 -33.65
CA ALA A 496 -7.11 23.84 -32.97
C ALA A 496 -6.56 23.27 -31.67
N GLU A 497 -5.25 23.13 -31.56
CA GLU A 497 -4.52 22.67 -30.37
C GLU A 497 -4.75 23.61 -29.18
N ILE A 498 -4.71 24.93 -29.40
CA ILE A 498 -4.98 25.93 -28.35
C ILE A 498 -6.45 25.87 -27.94
N THR A 499 -7.36 25.87 -28.93
CA THR A 499 -8.81 25.86 -28.68
C THR A 499 -9.22 24.67 -27.83
N ARG A 500 -8.76 23.47 -28.17
CA ARG A 500 -9.05 22.24 -27.38
C ARG A 500 -8.59 22.36 -25.93
N VAL A 501 -7.34 22.78 -25.72
CA VAL A 501 -6.81 22.89 -24.34
C VAL A 501 -7.49 24.01 -23.57
N HIS A 502 -7.76 25.16 -24.19
CA HIS A 502 -8.49 26.28 -23.59
C HIS A 502 -9.92 25.87 -23.17
N GLU A 503 -10.68 25.29 -24.07
CA GLU A 503 -12.05 24.83 -23.79
C GLU A 503 -12.09 23.79 -22.66
N LEU A 504 -11.14 22.84 -22.67
CA LEU A 504 -11.03 21.83 -21.64
C LEU A 504 -10.67 22.46 -20.27
N LEU A 505 -9.76 23.45 -20.27
CA LEU A 505 -9.38 24.20 -19.09
C LEU A 505 -10.56 25.01 -18.52
N GLU A 506 -11.37 25.64 -19.38
CA GLU A 506 -12.56 26.38 -18.94
C GLU A 506 -13.66 25.45 -18.38
N LYS A 507 -13.84 24.25 -18.94
CA LYS A 507 -14.73 23.23 -18.36
C LYS A 507 -14.27 22.82 -16.96
N ALA A 508 -12.97 22.56 -16.79
CA ALA A 508 -12.39 22.22 -15.49
C ALA A 508 -12.53 23.40 -14.49
N ARG A 509 -12.28 24.63 -14.93
CA ARG A 509 -12.44 25.84 -14.11
C ARG A 509 -13.90 26.07 -13.69
N ALA A 510 -14.86 25.78 -14.56
CA ALA A 510 -16.28 25.88 -14.23
C ALA A 510 -16.68 25.00 -13.06
N VAL A 511 -16.17 23.75 -13.03
CA VAL A 511 -16.36 22.85 -11.89
C VAL A 511 -15.58 23.34 -10.67
N ALA A 512 -14.33 23.77 -10.84
CA ALA A 512 -13.49 24.28 -9.75
C ALA A 512 -14.06 25.52 -9.03
N ARG A 513 -14.89 26.34 -9.72
CA ARG A 513 -15.60 27.49 -9.12
C ARG A 513 -16.73 27.06 -8.18
N ASN A 514 -17.24 25.85 -8.30
CA ASN A 514 -18.26 25.31 -7.42
C ASN A 514 -17.60 24.80 -6.12
N LYS A 515 -17.84 25.49 -5.00
CA LYS A 515 -17.29 25.11 -3.69
C LYS A 515 -17.74 23.74 -3.17
N LYS A 516 -18.80 23.18 -3.75
CA LYS A 516 -19.32 21.85 -3.42
C LYS A 516 -18.83 20.76 -4.38
N ALA A 517 -18.06 21.14 -5.39
CA ALA A 517 -17.56 20.15 -6.36
C ALA A 517 -16.61 19.16 -5.69
N THR A 518 -16.73 17.91 -6.08
CA THR A 518 -15.91 16.82 -5.60
C THR A 518 -14.71 16.57 -6.54
N ALA A 519 -13.75 15.77 -6.10
CA ALA A 519 -12.56 15.45 -6.89
C ALA A 519 -12.91 14.64 -8.14
N ASP A 520 -13.80 13.68 -8.00
CA ASP A 520 -14.29 12.84 -9.10
C ASP A 520 -15.11 13.66 -10.12
N GLU A 521 -15.92 14.64 -9.70
CA GLU A 521 -16.63 15.55 -10.61
C GLU A 521 -15.65 16.39 -11.45
N LEU A 522 -14.56 16.90 -10.86
CA LEU A 522 -13.53 17.65 -11.60
C LEU A 522 -12.83 16.75 -12.62
N LEU A 523 -12.40 15.57 -12.22
CA LEU A 523 -11.73 14.63 -13.11
C LEU A 523 -12.67 14.15 -14.23
N TRP A 524 -13.94 13.92 -13.90
CA TRP A 524 -14.96 13.55 -14.89
C TRP A 524 -15.18 14.66 -15.91
N ALA A 525 -15.25 15.90 -15.49
CA ALA A 525 -15.40 17.04 -16.39
C ALA A 525 -14.23 17.13 -17.40
N ILE A 526 -13.00 16.81 -16.96
CA ILE A 526 -11.84 16.76 -17.85
C ILE A 526 -11.96 15.55 -18.80
N TRP A 527 -12.23 14.36 -18.27
CA TRP A 527 -12.29 13.12 -19.03
C TRP A 527 -13.39 13.12 -20.10
N ASP A 528 -14.60 13.53 -19.72
CA ASP A 528 -15.75 13.52 -20.64
C ASP A 528 -15.66 14.60 -21.72
N ASN A 529 -14.93 15.68 -21.50
CA ASN A 529 -14.77 16.76 -22.49
C ASN A 529 -13.45 16.70 -23.27
N ALA A 530 -12.52 15.81 -22.90
CA ALA A 530 -11.27 15.65 -23.63
C ALA A 530 -11.52 15.03 -25.02
N VAL A 531 -10.96 15.69 -26.06
CA VAL A 531 -11.02 15.25 -27.46
C VAL A 531 -9.61 15.13 -28.03
N THR A 532 -9.44 14.18 -28.96
CA THR A 532 -8.19 13.98 -29.70
C THR A 532 -8.05 14.99 -30.85
N SER A 533 -6.89 14.98 -31.51
CA SER A 533 -6.67 15.77 -32.76
C SER A 533 -7.68 15.49 -33.88
N ASP A 534 -8.34 14.33 -33.86
CA ASP A 534 -9.30 13.88 -34.82
C ASP A 534 -10.76 14.10 -34.38
N ASP A 535 -10.98 15.01 -33.41
CA ASP A 535 -12.28 15.35 -32.80
C ASP A 535 -13.04 14.16 -32.20
N GLN A 536 -12.35 13.08 -31.87
CA GLN A 536 -12.94 11.94 -31.16
C GLN A 536 -12.81 12.16 -29.65
N LYS A 537 -13.80 11.73 -28.86
CA LYS A 537 -13.66 11.67 -27.41
C LYS A 537 -12.45 10.80 -27.06
N LEU A 538 -11.56 11.31 -26.21
CA LEU A 538 -10.33 10.63 -25.78
C LEU A 538 -10.63 9.24 -25.20
N ALA A 539 -11.67 9.12 -24.39
CA ALA A 539 -12.16 7.85 -23.83
C ALA A 539 -12.46 6.79 -24.90
N ASN A 540 -13.08 7.21 -26.03
CA ASN A 540 -13.37 6.31 -27.12
C ASN A 540 -12.11 5.93 -27.93
N ALA A 541 -11.19 6.87 -28.10
CA ALA A 541 -9.91 6.63 -28.76
C ALA A 541 -9.08 5.59 -27.99
N TRP A 542 -8.95 5.75 -26.68
CA TRP A 542 -8.23 4.80 -25.83
C TRP A 542 -8.90 3.42 -25.81
N ARG A 543 -10.23 3.36 -25.66
CA ARG A 543 -10.96 2.09 -25.71
C ARG A 543 -10.76 1.36 -27.04
N ASN A 544 -10.85 2.07 -28.16
CA ASN A 544 -10.65 1.49 -29.48
C ASN A 544 -9.20 1.02 -29.70
N GLN A 545 -8.24 1.68 -29.08
CA GLN A 545 -6.84 1.29 -29.12
C GLN A 545 -6.56 0.06 -28.23
N ALA A 546 -7.16 0.00 -27.03
CA ALA A 546 -7.02 -1.13 -26.10
C ALA A 546 -7.56 -2.43 -26.70
N LEU A 547 -8.61 -2.36 -27.53
CA LEU A 547 -9.17 -3.52 -28.22
C LEU A 547 -8.28 -4.06 -29.36
N ARG A 548 -7.20 -3.37 -29.74
CA ARG A 548 -6.28 -3.83 -30.78
C ARG A 548 -5.24 -4.81 -30.20
N PRO A 549 -4.92 -5.89 -30.91
CA PRO A 549 -3.89 -6.82 -30.47
C PRO A 549 -2.49 -6.18 -30.52
N GLY A 550 -1.60 -6.62 -29.60
CA GLY A 550 -0.20 -6.24 -29.58
C GLY A 550 0.14 -5.17 -28.52
N VAL A 551 1.41 -4.75 -28.52
CA VAL A 551 2.01 -3.90 -27.45
C VAL A 551 1.27 -2.56 -27.28
N ARG A 552 0.78 -1.97 -28.38
CA ARG A 552 0.05 -0.69 -28.32
C ARG A 552 -1.34 -0.84 -27.68
N GLY A 553 -2.05 -1.94 -27.98
CA GLY A 553 -3.33 -2.24 -27.35
C GLY A 553 -3.16 -2.49 -25.86
N ALA A 554 -2.20 -3.32 -25.47
CA ALA A 554 -1.86 -3.57 -24.07
C ALA A 554 -1.37 -2.30 -23.33
N GLY A 555 -0.78 -1.33 -24.04
CA GLY A 555 -0.44 -0.01 -23.50
C GLY A 555 -1.70 0.78 -23.13
N ALA A 556 -2.60 0.94 -24.08
CA ALA A 556 -3.85 1.68 -23.90
C ALA A 556 -4.78 1.03 -22.85
N ASP A 557 -4.75 -0.29 -22.74
CA ASP A 557 -5.48 -1.03 -21.69
C ASP A 557 -4.97 -0.66 -20.29
N ARG A 558 -3.64 -0.62 -20.11
CA ARG A 558 -3.02 -0.15 -18.85
C ARG A 558 -3.32 1.32 -18.53
N ASP A 559 -3.38 2.17 -19.55
CA ASP A 559 -3.70 3.59 -19.38
C ASP A 559 -5.15 3.77 -18.92
N LEU A 560 -6.08 2.95 -19.44
CA LEU A 560 -7.46 2.89 -18.98
C LEU A 560 -7.57 2.37 -17.55
N ASP A 561 -6.84 1.31 -17.20
CA ASP A 561 -6.79 0.79 -15.84
C ASP A 561 -6.29 1.85 -14.83
N ALA A 562 -5.24 2.59 -15.19
CA ALA A 562 -4.71 3.67 -14.38
C ALA A 562 -5.74 4.81 -14.22
N MET A 563 -6.48 5.14 -15.26
CA MET A 563 -7.57 6.13 -15.20
C MET A 563 -8.71 5.66 -14.29
N MET A 564 -9.12 4.40 -14.40
CA MET A 564 -10.13 3.82 -13.52
C MET A 564 -9.72 3.89 -12.06
N GLN A 565 -8.45 3.59 -11.75
CA GLN A 565 -7.89 3.70 -10.40
C GLN A 565 -7.88 5.15 -9.89
N LEU A 566 -7.58 6.12 -10.76
CA LEU A 566 -7.65 7.54 -10.42
C LEU A 566 -9.08 7.95 -10.02
N PHE A 567 -10.08 7.54 -10.81
CA PHE A 567 -11.48 7.82 -10.51
C PHE A 567 -11.95 7.13 -9.23
N GLU A 568 -11.58 5.88 -9.04
CA GLU A 568 -11.93 5.13 -7.83
C GLU A 568 -11.30 5.74 -6.56
N SER A 569 -10.08 6.24 -6.68
CA SER A 569 -9.40 6.96 -5.60
C SER A 569 -10.07 8.30 -5.32
N ALA A 570 -10.46 9.05 -6.37
CA ALA A 570 -11.16 10.32 -6.24
C ALA A 570 -12.55 10.15 -5.61
N ALA A 571 -13.32 9.14 -6.05
CA ALA A 571 -14.64 8.85 -5.49
C ALA A 571 -14.55 8.45 -4.02
N ARG A 572 -13.63 7.54 -3.67
CA ARG A 572 -13.38 7.18 -2.26
C ARG A 572 -12.94 8.36 -1.40
N TYR A 573 -12.12 9.26 -1.98
CA TYR A 573 -11.72 10.49 -1.31
C TYR A 573 -12.93 11.39 -1.06
N SER A 574 -13.77 11.60 -2.06
CA SER A 574 -14.97 12.44 -1.98
C SER A 574 -16.01 11.91 -0.99
N GLU A 575 -16.22 10.58 -0.96
CA GLU A 575 -17.08 9.92 0.04
C GLU A 575 -16.55 10.09 1.47
N ARG A 576 -15.23 10.02 1.62
CA ARG A 576 -14.55 10.08 2.90
C ARG A 576 -14.44 11.52 3.43
N PHE A 577 -14.29 12.49 2.53
CA PHE A 577 -14.11 13.91 2.82
C PHE A 577 -15.13 14.80 2.09
N PRO A 578 -16.42 14.72 2.42
CA PRO A 578 -17.47 15.44 1.71
C PRO A 578 -17.32 16.96 1.70
N LEU A 579 -16.52 17.52 2.62
CA LEU A 579 -16.24 18.94 2.75
C LEU A 579 -14.90 19.36 2.15
N SER A 580 -14.06 18.41 1.74
CA SER A 580 -12.77 18.68 1.11
C SER A 580 -12.99 18.89 -0.39
N GLY A 581 -12.62 20.06 -0.88
CA GLY A 581 -12.71 20.36 -2.30
C GLY A 581 -11.69 19.55 -3.13
N PRO A 582 -11.82 19.54 -4.47
CA PRO A 582 -10.97 18.79 -5.37
C PRO A 582 -9.47 19.14 -5.25
N GLY A 583 -9.14 20.36 -4.77
CA GLY A 583 -7.78 20.80 -4.59
C GLY A 583 -6.99 19.99 -3.57
N ALA A 584 -7.63 19.55 -2.50
CA ALA A 584 -6.99 18.72 -1.49
C ALA A 584 -6.61 17.34 -2.05
N PHE A 585 -7.50 16.69 -2.79
CA PHE A 585 -7.23 15.42 -3.46
C PHE A 585 -6.08 15.53 -4.49
N ILE A 586 -6.11 16.57 -5.32
CA ILE A 586 -5.08 16.79 -6.34
C ILE A 586 -3.71 17.08 -5.71
N ALA A 587 -3.67 17.76 -4.56
CA ALA A 587 -2.45 17.98 -3.79
C ALA A 587 -1.94 16.66 -3.16
N GLU A 588 -2.85 15.85 -2.64
CA GLU A 588 -2.55 14.55 -2.03
C GLU A 588 -1.92 13.58 -3.04
N ILE A 589 -2.56 13.37 -4.18
CA ILE A 589 -1.99 12.50 -5.24
C ILE A 589 -0.60 12.96 -5.69
N ALA A 590 -0.34 14.26 -5.71
CA ALA A 590 0.97 14.79 -6.07
C ALA A 590 2.08 14.41 -5.07
N THR A 591 1.72 14.11 -3.83
CA THR A 591 2.64 13.75 -2.74
C THR A 591 2.72 12.24 -2.50
N GLU A 592 1.83 11.44 -3.08
CA GLU A 592 1.83 9.98 -2.97
C GLU A 592 3.00 9.36 -3.76
N ASP A 593 4.16 9.31 -3.14
CA ASP A 593 5.32 8.51 -3.57
C ASP A 593 5.29 7.09 -2.92
N ILE A 594 4.20 6.75 -2.25
CA ILE A 594 4.04 5.48 -1.55
C ILE A 594 3.02 4.64 -2.30
N ALA A 595 3.48 3.50 -2.81
CA ALA A 595 2.60 2.40 -3.19
C ALA A 595 1.74 2.02 -1.97
N GLY A 596 0.53 2.56 -1.90
CA GLY A 596 -0.47 2.12 -0.93
C GLY A 596 -0.76 0.64 -1.15
N ASP A 597 -1.13 -0.08 -0.10
CA ASP A 597 -1.60 -1.47 -0.16
C ASP A 597 -2.70 -1.58 -1.22
N VAL A 598 -2.33 -2.07 -2.40
CA VAL A 598 -3.26 -2.26 -3.50
C VAL A 598 -4.08 -3.49 -3.20
N ILE A 599 -5.37 -3.27 -2.97
CA ILE A 599 -6.35 -4.35 -3.06
C ILE A 599 -6.45 -4.69 -4.56
N THR A 600 -5.62 -5.62 -5.00
CA THR A 600 -5.72 -6.19 -6.35
C THR A 600 -7.09 -6.83 -6.46
N ALA A 601 -7.93 -6.34 -7.37
CA ALA A 601 -9.21 -6.96 -7.67
C ALA A 601 -8.97 -8.45 -7.95
N LYS A 602 -9.74 -9.34 -7.31
CA LYS A 602 -9.69 -10.80 -7.49
C LYS A 602 -10.21 -11.14 -8.91
N GLY A 603 -9.41 -10.88 -9.95
CA GLY A 603 -9.57 -11.39 -11.29
C GLY A 603 -8.54 -12.50 -11.56
N VAL A 604 -8.68 -13.20 -12.69
CA VAL A 604 -7.66 -14.14 -13.18
C VAL A 604 -6.35 -13.37 -13.23
N ARG A 605 -5.39 -13.74 -12.38
CA ARG A 605 -4.06 -13.09 -12.34
C ARG A 605 -3.42 -13.27 -13.72
N PRO A 606 -3.19 -12.21 -14.48
CA PRO A 606 -2.44 -12.34 -15.72
C PRO A 606 -1.03 -12.84 -15.41
N ASP A 607 -0.42 -13.58 -16.32
CA ASP A 607 0.91 -14.14 -16.16
C ASP A 607 1.98 -13.05 -16.28
N PHE A 608 2.48 -12.52 -15.14
CA PHE A 608 3.46 -11.44 -15.08
C PHE A 608 4.48 -11.63 -13.95
N VAL A 609 5.67 -11.07 -14.13
CA VAL A 609 6.73 -11.02 -13.11
C VAL A 609 6.42 -9.93 -12.09
N GLU A 610 6.61 -10.24 -10.81
CA GLU A 610 6.48 -9.28 -9.73
C GLU A 610 7.83 -8.66 -9.37
N ILE A 611 7.88 -7.34 -9.22
CA ILE A 611 9.03 -6.59 -8.69
C ILE A 611 8.63 -6.05 -7.32
N LEU A 612 9.27 -6.52 -6.26
CA LEU A 612 8.82 -6.34 -4.87
C LEU A 612 9.95 -5.85 -3.96
N THR A 613 9.57 -5.29 -2.81
CA THR A 613 10.50 -5.16 -1.68
C THR A 613 10.51 -6.43 -0.83
N VAL A 614 11.54 -6.59 0.02
CA VAL A 614 11.60 -7.69 1.00
C VAL A 614 10.34 -7.74 1.87
N HIS A 615 9.80 -6.58 2.24
CA HIS A 615 8.60 -6.48 3.07
C HIS A 615 7.34 -6.99 2.36
N SER A 616 7.19 -6.64 1.09
CA SER A 616 6.06 -7.09 0.27
C SER A 616 6.18 -8.55 -0.16
N ALA A 617 7.40 -9.09 -0.18
CA ALA A 617 7.66 -10.49 -0.52
C ALA A 617 7.39 -11.47 0.64
N LYS A 618 7.22 -10.95 1.86
CA LYS A 618 7.02 -11.81 3.04
C LYS A 618 5.78 -12.69 2.92
N GLY A 619 5.96 -13.98 3.22
CA GLY A 619 4.88 -14.96 3.18
C GLY A 619 4.53 -15.46 1.78
N ARG A 620 5.18 -14.97 0.73
CA ARG A 620 4.95 -15.35 -0.67
C ARG A 620 5.99 -16.35 -1.17
N GLU A 621 5.70 -17.03 -2.27
CA GLU A 621 6.51 -18.11 -2.83
C GLU A 621 6.58 -18.00 -4.36
N TRP A 622 7.75 -18.25 -4.91
CA TRP A 622 8.03 -18.29 -6.36
C TRP A 622 9.02 -19.40 -6.70
N ASP A 623 8.97 -19.86 -7.93
CA ASP A 623 9.91 -20.88 -8.43
C ASP A 623 11.27 -20.27 -8.79
N LEU A 624 11.29 -19.03 -9.26
CA LEU A 624 12.51 -18.30 -9.63
C LEU A 624 12.51 -16.91 -9.00
N VAL A 625 13.56 -16.60 -8.23
CA VAL A 625 13.71 -15.31 -7.54
C VAL A 625 15.06 -14.71 -7.86
N ALA A 626 15.08 -13.44 -8.28
CA ALA A 626 16.27 -12.61 -8.32
C ALA A 626 16.25 -11.62 -7.15
N ILE A 627 17.39 -11.45 -6.47
CA ILE A 627 17.62 -10.43 -5.44
C ILE A 627 18.62 -9.44 -6.04
N ALA A 628 18.20 -8.19 -6.29
CA ALA A 628 18.97 -7.16 -6.98
C ALA A 628 19.18 -5.90 -6.11
#